data_cb665610e8a039c5b5fcb4a373f9a43d
#
_entry.id   cb665610e8a039c5b5fcb4a373f9a43d
#
_cell.length_a   1.000
_cell.length_b   1.000
_cell.length_c   1.000
_cell.angle_alpha   90.00
_cell.angle_beta   90.00
_cell.angle_gamma   90.00
#
_symmetry.space_group_name_H-M   'P 1'
#
loop_
_entity.id
_entity.type
_entity.pdbx_description
1 polymer ?
#
loop_
_entity_poly.entity_id
_entity_poly.type
_entity_poly.pdbx_seq_one_letter_code
_entity_poly.pdbx_strand_id
1 'polypeptide(L)'
;VVAPIPMAQLVETRIMNLLNFQTMIASKAARSVLAAQGKPVIDFGLRRAHGAEAGLLAARASYVAGFAGTATVLAGMQYGIPIYGTMAHAFVQAHTDEAAAFEHFAQAQPDNVVFLIDTYDMETAARKVVALAPRLKANDISVKGVRLDSGDLADHARKVRHILDDGGLRDAQILASGNLDEYRLNTLVQSRAPIDSFAVGTAMTTSSDAPSLDCAYKLQEYAGRPCRKRSEGKATWPGRRQVYRTYTDGGYLDHDVVTTLNDRQAGNPLLHSAMKEGRPLAPAPALDGIRKQVAIQLSKLPDSMRQLEECTAYDVRISQALRDLADSVDRHT
;
A
#
# COMPACT_ATOMS: atom_id res chain seq x y z
N VAL A 1 -22.01 5.91 -10.63
CA VAL A 1 -22.04 7.11 -11.51
C VAL A 1 -23.47 7.35 -11.95
N VAL A 2 -23.96 8.60 -11.84
CA VAL A 2 -25.25 9.06 -12.39
C VAL A 2 -24.91 10.20 -13.34
N ALA A 3 -25.15 10.01 -14.63
CA ALA A 3 -24.80 10.96 -15.68
C ALA A 3 -25.62 10.68 -16.96
N PRO A 4 -25.69 11.62 -17.94
CA PRO A 4 -26.17 11.31 -19.29
C PRO A 4 -25.41 10.08 -19.85
N ILE A 5 -26.14 9.20 -20.55
CA ILE A 5 -25.56 7.89 -20.94
C ILE A 5 -24.25 7.98 -21.76
N PRO A 6 -24.09 8.93 -22.71
CA PRO A 6 -22.80 9.07 -23.41
C PRO A 6 -21.64 9.39 -22.47
N MET A 7 -21.87 10.23 -21.47
CA MET A 7 -20.86 10.57 -20.44
C MET A 7 -20.55 9.36 -19.55
N ALA A 8 -21.58 8.64 -19.10
CA ALA A 8 -21.40 7.46 -18.28
C ALA A 8 -20.59 6.38 -19.00
N GLN A 9 -20.78 6.19 -20.31
CA GLN A 9 -20.01 5.27 -21.14
C GLN A 9 -18.57 5.76 -21.37
N LEU A 10 -18.37 7.05 -21.63
CA LEU A 10 -17.04 7.62 -21.86
C LEU A 10 -16.09 7.42 -20.68
N VAL A 11 -16.59 7.58 -19.46
CA VAL A 11 -15.76 7.50 -18.24
C VAL A 11 -15.54 6.06 -17.73
N GLU A 12 -16.25 5.07 -18.27
CA GLU A 12 -16.22 3.67 -17.81
C GLU A 12 -14.80 3.16 -17.65
N THR A 13 -14.03 3.13 -18.74
CA THR A 13 -12.69 2.53 -18.74
C THR A 13 -11.75 3.22 -17.76
N ARG A 14 -11.79 4.57 -17.70
CA ARG A 14 -10.89 5.32 -16.82
C ARG A 14 -11.24 5.15 -15.33
N ILE A 15 -12.52 5.19 -14.99
CA ILE A 15 -12.96 4.96 -13.61
C ILE A 15 -12.59 3.54 -13.17
N MET A 16 -12.87 2.54 -14.00
CA MET A 16 -12.54 1.15 -13.70
C MET A 16 -11.04 0.95 -13.52
N ASN A 17 -10.22 1.52 -14.42
CA ASN A 17 -8.77 1.44 -14.31
C ASN A 17 -8.25 2.05 -13.00
N LEU A 18 -8.69 3.26 -12.65
CA LEU A 18 -8.24 3.94 -11.42
C LEU A 18 -8.67 3.20 -10.15
N LEU A 19 -9.91 2.73 -10.10
CA LEU A 19 -10.44 2.00 -8.95
C LEU A 19 -9.77 0.63 -8.81
N ASN A 20 -9.70 -0.13 -9.90
CA ASN A 20 -9.05 -1.45 -9.91
C ASN A 20 -7.61 -1.34 -9.41
N PHE A 21 -6.79 -0.53 -10.07
CA PHE A 21 -5.36 -0.46 -9.79
C PHE A 21 -5.07 0.01 -8.36
N GLN A 22 -5.63 1.16 -7.95
CA GLN A 22 -5.31 1.72 -6.65
C GLN A 22 -5.88 0.90 -5.49
N THR A 23 -7.06 0.28 -5.64
CA THR A 23 -7.62 -0.63 -4.62
C THR A 23 -6.73 -1.86 -4.44
N MET A 24 -6.31 -2.47 -5.54
CA MET A 24 -5.44 -3.63 -5.54
C MET A 24 -4.10 -3.34 -4.86
N ILE A 25 -3.43 -2.25 -5.25
CA ILE A 25 -2.15 -1.85 -4.65
C ILE A 25 -2.33 -1.47 -3.17
N ALA A 26 -3.37 -0.74 -2.81
CA ALA A 26 -3.63 -0.38 -1.41
C ALA A 26 -3.89 -1.63 -0.55
N SER A 27 -4.62 -2.61 -1.07
CA SER A 27 -4.87 -3.88 -0.37
C SER A 27 -3.58 -4.66 -0.16
N LYS A 28 -2.73 -4.76 -1.18
CA LYS A 28 -1.41 -5.41 -1.10
C LYS A 28 -0.48 -4.70 -0.12
N ALA A 29 -0.46 -3.37 -0.15
CA ALA A 29 0.31 -2.56 0.79
C ALA A 29 -0.21 -2.71 2.23
N ALA A 30 -1.53 -2.74 2.46
CA ALA A 30 -2.11 -2.95 3.78
C ALA A 30 -1.67 -4.29 4.39
N ARG A 31 -1.61 -5.38 3.60
CA ARG A 31 -1.08 -6.68 4.05
C ARG A 31 0.38 -6.56 4.51
N SER A 32 1.21 -5.84 3.75
CA SER A 32 2.61 -5.59 4.12
C SER A 32 2.72 -4.79 5.42
N VAL A 33 1.86 -3.77 5.63
CA VAL A 33 1.83 -2.97 6.86
C VAL A 33 1.43 -3.82 8.07
N LEU A 34 0.41 -4.67 7.92
CA LEU A 34 -0.02 -5.59 8.98
C LEU A 34 1.09 -6.59 9.33
N ALA A 35 1.75 -7.16 8.32
CA ALA A 35 2.86 -8.10 8.50
C ALA A 35 4.09 -7.47 9.17
N ALA A 36 4.34 -6.17 8.92
CA ALA A 36 5.46 -5.43 9.51
C ALA A 36 5.27 -5.09 10.99
N GLN A 37 4.08 -5.29 11.58
CA GLN A 37 3.76 -5.11 13.00
C GLN A 37 4.28 -3.78 13.58
N GLY A 38 3.99 -2.68 12.88
CA GLY A 38 4.34 -1.32 13.30
C GLY A 38 5.71 -0.83 12.86
N LYS A 39 6.56 -1.67 12.26
CA LYS A 39 7.81 -1.22 11.64
C LYS A 39 7.52 -0.47 10.34
N PRO A 40 8.24 0.63 10.03
CA PRO A 40 8.06 1.38 8.80
C PRO A 40 8.27 0.52 7.56
N VAL A 41 7.37 0.65 6.57
CA VAL A 41 7.50 0.03 5.24
C VAL A 41 7.58 1.14 4.20
N ILE A 42 8.50 1.04 3.26
CA ILE A 42 8.81 2.06 2.24
C ILE A 42 8.57 1.47 0.86
N ASP A 43 7.99 2.26 -0.04
CA ASP A 43 7.81 1.86 -1.44
C ASP A 43 9.10 2.07 -2.24
N PHE A 44 9.65 0.97 -2.76
CA PHE A 44 10.77 0.93 -3.71
C PHE A 44 10.36 0.31 -5.06
N GLY A 45 9.08 0.45 -5.44
CA GLY A 45 8.46 -0.28 -6.55
C GLY A 45 8.59 0.36 -7.93
N LEU A 46 8.90 1.67 -8.06
CA LEU A 46 8.82 2.40 -9.34
C LEU A 46 9.48 1.68 -10.51
N ARG A 47 10.70 1.16 -10.34
CA ARG A 47 11.46 0.50 -11.42
C ARG A 47 10.81 -0.80 -11.94
N ARG A 48 9.80 -1.33 -11.26
CA ARG A 48 9.05 -2.55 -11.62
C ARG A 48 7.58 -2.28 -11.93
N ALA A 49 7.14 -1.03 -11.78
CA ALA A 49 5.79 -0.63 -12.13
C ALA A 49 5.53 -0.75 -13.64
N HIS A 50 4.28 -1.01 -14.01
CA HIS A 50 3.86 -1.16 -15.41
C HIS A 50 3.59 0.22 -16.05
N GLY A 51 4.60 1.07 -16.04
CA GLY A 51 4.58 2.43 -16.55
C GLY A 51 4.68 3.50 -15.46
N ALA A 52 5.03 4.73 -15.87
CA ALA A 52 5.29 5.83 -14.94
C ALA A 52 4.04 6.23 -14.13
N GLU A 53 2.86 6.28 -14.76
CA GLU A 53 1.60 6.55 -14.07
C GLU A 53 1.29 5.47 -13.03
N ALA A 54 1.48 4.20 -13.38
CA ALA A 54 1.29 3.09 -12.43
C ALA A 54 2.22 3.22 -11.21
N GLY A 55 3.50 3.59 -11.41
CA GLY A 55 4.43 3.82 -10.31
C GLY A 55 4.02 4.97 -9.41
N LEU A 56 3.53 6.07 -9.99
CA LEU A 56 3.06 7.25 -9.26
C LEU A 56 1.80 6.91 -8.42
N LEU A 57 0.84 6.22 -9.03
CA LEU A 57 -0.39 5.79 -8.36
C LEU A 57 -0.12 4.71 -7.30
N ALA A 58 0.87 3.83 -7.52
CA ALA A 58 1.30 2.84 -6.53
C ALA A 58 1.90 3.51 -5.28
N ALA A 59 2.75 4.51 -5.45
CA ALA A 59 3.30 5.29 -4.35
C ALA A 59 2.18 5.97 -3.53
N ARG A 60 1.17 6.54 -4.20
CA ARG A 60 0.01 7.13 -3.53
C ARG A 60 -0.83 6.09 -2.78
N ALA A 61 -1.15 4.98 -3.42
CA ALA A 61 -2.00 3.94 -2.85
C ALA A 61 -1.33 3.24 -1.65
N SER A 62 -0.03 2.94 -1.73
CA SER A 62 0.73 2.34 -0.64
C SER A 62 0.88 3.29 0.55
N TYR A 63 1.10 4.58 0.32
CA TYR A 63 1.15 5.58 1.38
C TYR A 63 -0.19 5.70 2.13
N VAL A 64 -1.30 5.75 1.40
CA VAL A 64 -2.66 5.74 1.98
C VAL A 64 -2.88 4.50 2.83
N ALA A 65 -2.40 3.34 2.38
CA ALA A 65 -2.52 2.07 3.09
C ALA A 65 -1.61 1.94 4.33
N GLY A 66 -0.64 2.85 4.51
CA GLY A 66 0.18 2.88 5.71
C GLY A 66 1.69 2.86 5.49
N PHE A 67 2.20 2.81 4.27
CA PHE A 67 3.64 2.92 4.01
C PHE A 67 4.18 4.25 4.54
N ALA A 68 5.41 4.25 5.05
CA ALA A 68 6.04 5.45 5.60
C ALA A 68 6.37 6.49 4.53
N GLY A 69 6.62 6.05 3.30
CA GLY A 69 6.94 6.89 2.16
C GLY A 69 7.35 6.09 0.93
N THR A 70 7.98 6.76 -0.01
CA THR A 70 8.34 6.20 -1.33
C THR A 70 9.71 6.66 -1.81
N ALA A 71 10.35 5.88 -2.69
CA ALA A 71 11.50 6.31 -3.47
C ALA A 71 11.11 7.08 -4.76
N THR A 72 9.81 7.21 -5.04
CA THR A 72 9.30 7.92 -6.23
C THR A 72 9.25 9.42 -5.99
N VAL A 73 10.30 10.12 -6.38
CA VAL A 73 10.47 11.57 -6.14
C VAL A 73 9.27 12.38 -6.64
N LEU A 74 8.76 12.07 -7.83
CA LEU A 74 7.57 12.76 -8.38
C LEU A 74 6.34 12.62 -7.48
N ALA A 75 6.17 11.47 -6.78
CA ALA A 75 5.06 11.29 -5.83
C ALA A 75 5.24 12.19 -4.59
N GLY A 76 6.47 12.38 -4.13
CA GLY A 76 6.76 13.34 -3.07
C GLY A 76 6.40 14.78 -3.48
N MET A 77 6.79 15.19 -4.68
CA MET A 77 6.50 16.53 -5.22
C MET A 77 4.99 16.74 -5.43
N GLN A 78 4.28 15.75 -5.96
CA GLN A 78 2.87 15.88 -6.35
C GLN A 78 1.91 15.69 -5.18
N TYR A 79 2.22 14.80 -4.24
CA TYR A 79 1.31 14.37 -3.18
C TYR A 79 1.80 14.71 -1.76
N GLY A 80 3.00 15.26 -1.61
CA GLY A 80 3.60 15.53 -0.30
C GLY A 80 4.01 14.27 0.46
N ILE A 81 4.21 13.13 -0.22
CA ILE A 81 4.62 11.87 0.39
C ILE A 81 6.09 11.97 0.81
N PRO A 82 6.48 11.55 2.03
CA PRO A 82 7.88 11.51 2.43
C PRO A 82 8.73 10.68 1.47
N ILE A 83 9.89 11.23 1.09
CA ILE A 83 10.82 10.58 0.16
C ILE A 83 11.90 9.87 0.94
N TYR A 84 12.13 8.61 0.58
CA TYR A 84 13.22 7.79 1.12
C TYR A 84 14.08 7.26 0.00
N GLY A 85 15.38 7.16 0.27
CA GLY A 85 16.32 6.59 -0.68
C GLY A 85 17.68 6.37 -0.02
N THR A 86 18.48 5.55 -0.67
CA THR A 86 19.88 5.29 -0.32
C THR A 86 20.70 5.35 -1.60
N MET A 87 21.95 4.91 -1.56
CA MET A 87 22.75 4.68 -2.76
C MET A 87 22.32 3.40 -3.50
N ALA A 88 22.71 3.28 -4.76
CA ALA A 88 22.61 2.04 -5.54
C ALA A 88 23.94 1.29 -5.55
N HIS A 89 23.91 -0.05 -5.82
CA HIS A 89 25.14 -0.85 -6.01
C HIS A 89 26.08 -0.26 -7.06
N ALA A 90 25.51 0.26 -8.17
CA ALA A 90 26.29 0.90 -9.22
C ALA A 90 27.10 2.12 -8.72
N PHE A 91 26.60 2.84 -7.73
CA PHE A 91 27.36 3.94 -7.12
C PHE A 91 28.59 3.39 -6.39
N VAL A 92 28.44 2.31 -5.60
CA VAL A 92 29.56 1.68 -4.90
C VAL A 92 30.58 1.14 -5.91
N GLN A 93 30.10 0.43 -6.94
CA GLN A 93 30.93 -0.18 -7.98
C GLN A 93 31.69 0.85 -8.85
N ALA A 94 31.21 2.09 -8.95
CA ALA A 94 31.88 3.16 -9.70
C ALA A 94 33.10 3.72 -8.96
N HIS A 95 33.31 3.34 -7.70
CA HIS A 95 34.47 3.73 -6.91
C HIS A 95 35.51 2.61 -6.89
N THR A 96 36.77 2.99 -6.73
CA THR A 96 37.88 2.04 -6.64
C THR A 96 37.87 1.26 -5.32
N ASP A 97 37.23 1.81 -4.30
CA ASP A 97 37.10 1.23 -2.96
C ASP A 97 35.73 1.56 -2.36
N GLU A 98 35.12 0.59 -1.71
CA GLU A 98 33.81 0.71 -1.08
C GLU A 98 33.79 1.75 0.06
N ALA A 99 34.90 1.87 0.83
CA ALA A 99 34.98 2.87 1.90
C ALA A 99 35.00 4.30 1.34
N ALA A 100 35.67 4.53 0.19
CA ALA A 100 35.63 5.78 -0.51
C ALA A 100 34.21 6.12 -1.04
N ALA A 101 33.49 5.11 -1.53
CA ALA A 101 32.09 5.29 -1.92
C ALA A 101 31.21 5.75 -0.73
N PHE A 102 31.37 5.12 0.42
CA PHE A 102 30.64 5.50 1.64
C PHE A 102 30.96 6.93 2.08
N GLU A 103 32.23 7.32 2.07
CA GLU A 103 32.63 8.67 2.42
C GLU A 103 32.05 9.71 1.48
N HIS A 104 32.16 9.53 0.16
CA HIS A 104 31.62 10.45 -0.83
C HIS A 104 30.09 10.56 -0.72
N PHE A 105 29.39 9.44 -0.46
CA PHE A 105 27.95 9.47 -0.23
C PHE A 105 27.59 10.28 1.02
N ALA A 106 28.30 10.07 2.13
CA ALA A 106 28.05 10.78 3.38
C ALA A 106 28.28 12.29 3.22
N GLN A 107 29.31 12.69 2.47
CA GLN A 107 29.59 14.10 2.17
C GLN A 107 28.49 14.72 1.28
N ALA A 108 27.96 13.95 0.31
CA ALA A 108 26.92 14.42 -0.59
C ALA A 108 25.51 14.46 0.05
N GLN A 109 25.27 13.62 1.06
CA GLN A 109 23.98 13.47 1.73
C GLN A 109 24.13 13.44 3.26
N PRO A 110 24.68 14.49 3.89
CA PRO A 110 25.08 14.47 5.31
C PRO A 110 23.90 14.24 6.27
N ASP A 111 22.70 14.66 5.88
CA ASP A 111 21.50 14.55 6.72
C ASP A 111 20.84 13.16 6.67
N ASN A 112 21.17 12.35 5.65
CA ASN A 112 20.49 11.06 5.40
C ASN A 112 21.49 9.95 5.04
N VAL A 113 22.43 9.68 5.92
CA VAL A 113 23.51 8.72 5.70
C VAL A 113 23.04 7.30 6.02
N VAL A 114 22.50 6.60 5.02
CA VAL A 114 22.15 5.20 5.06
C VAL A 114 22.96 4.45 4.00
N PHE A 115 23.88 3.60 4.42
CA PHE A 115 24.79 2.89 3.53
C PHE A 115 24.24 1.56 3.05
N LEU A 116 24.29 1.29 1.74
CA LEU A 116 24.03 -0.02 1.15
C LEU A 116 25.28 -0.89 1.30
N ILE A 117 25.19 -1.96 2.08
CA ILE A 117 26.38 -2.70 2.53
C ILE A 117 26.52 -4.11 1.94
N ASP A 118 25.65 -4.49 1.01
CA ASP A 118 25.66 -5.82 0.39
C ASP A 118 26.20 -5.83 -1.06
N THR A 119 26.99 -4.81 -1.43
CA THR A 119 27.60 -4.79 -2.78
C THR A 119 28.64 -5.91 -2.94
N TYR A 120 29.37 -6.22 -1.89
CA TYR A 120 30.37 -7.29 -1.87
C TYR A 120 30.16 -8.23 -0.67
N ASP A 121 30.83 -7.97 0.46
CA ASP A 121 30.67 -8.72 1.71
C ASP A 121 30.07 -7.84 2.79
N MET A 122 28.93 -8.23 3.28
CA MET A 122 28.06 -7.40 4.12
C MET A 122 28.67 -7.11 5.49
N GLU A 123 29.28 -8.11 6.14
CA GLU A 123 29.91 -7.93 7.45
C GLU A 123 31.20 -7.10 7.34
N THR A 124 31.96 -7.27 6.26
CA THR A 124 33.13 -6.44 5.98
C THR A 124 32.75 -4.97 5.71
N ALA A 125 31.68 -4.75 4.94
CA ALA A 125 31.17 -3.41 4.69
C ALA A 125 30.65 -2.75 5.99
N ALA A 126 30.00 -3.49 6.87
CA ALA A 126 29.58 -2.99 8.19
C ALA A 126 30.77 -2.55 9.04
N ARG A 127 31.89 -3.31 9.03
CA ARG A 127 33.14 -2.90 9.70
C ARG A 127 33.74 -1.63 9.09
N LYS A 128 33.68 -1.45 7.76
CA LYS A 128 34.10 -0.23 7.08
C LYS A 128 33.25 0.97 7.53
N VAL A 129 31.94 0.80 7.67
CA VAL A 129 31.03 1.83 8.21
C VAL A 129 31.45 2.22 9.63
N VAL A 130 31.71 1.25 10.52
CA VAL A 130 32.19 1.50 11.88
C VAL A 130 33.52 2.28 11.86
N ALA A 131 34.48 1.87 11.03
CA ALA A 131 35.78 2.55 10.91
C ALA A 131 35.66 3.98 10.37
N LEU A 132 34.69 4.25 9.52
CA LEU A 132 34.44 5.58 8.94
C LEU A 132 33.71 6.54 9.90
N ALA A 133 32.86 6.02 10.77
CA ALA A 133 31.95 6.79 11.61
C ALA A 133 32.63 7.86 12.48
N PRO A 134 33.80 7.66 13.13
CA PRO A 134 34.47 8.69 13.90
C PRO A 134 34.87 9.89 13.04
N ARG A 135 35.33 9.67 11.80
CA ARG A 135 35.73 10.74 10.86
C ARG A 135 34.49 11.50 10.36
N LEU A 136 33.40 10.83 10.10
CA LEU A 136 32.13 11.48 9.75
C LEU A 136 31.64 12.37 10.92
N LYS A 137 31.67 11.83 12.13
CA LYS A 137 31.23 12.55 13.34
C LYS A 137 32.07 13.80 13.60
N ALA A 138 33.38 13.79 13.30
CA ALA A 138 34.25 14.98 13.38
C ALA A 138 33.82 16.09 12.40
N ASN A 139 33.01 15.78 11.39
CA ASN A 139 32.45 16.75 10.41
C ASN A 139 30.94 16.94 10.62
N ASP A 140 30.41 16.66 11.82
CA ASP A 140 28.98 16.76 12.17
C ASP A 140 28.05 15.86 11.33
N ILE A 141 28.58 14.79 10.71
CA ILE A 141 27.82 13.83 9.93
C ILE A 141 27.62 12.57 10.78
N SER A 142 26.37 12.14 10.93
CA SER A 142 26.03 10.93 11.67
C SER A 142 25.50 9.82 10.77
N VAL A 143 25.99 8.58 10.96
CA VAL A 143 25.46 7.38 10.31
C VAL A 143 24.05 7.13 10.84
N LYS A 144 23.05 7.22 9.97
CA LYS A 144 21.64 6.95 10.31
C LYS A 144 21.30 5.47 10.23
N GLY A 145 21.98 4.73 9.38
CA GLY A 145 21.72 3.31 9.24
C GLY A 145 22.48 2.64 8.12
N VAL A 146 22.17 1.36 7.96
CA VAL A 146 22.67 0.52 6.87
C VAL A 146 21.50 -0.19 6.20
N ARG A 147 21.66 -0.52 4.90
CA ARG A 147 20.67 -1.26 4.12
C ARG A 147 21.23 -2.60 3.67
N LEU A 148 20.45 -3.65 3.91
CA LEU A 148 20.66 -5.02 3.47
C LEU A 148 19.67 -5.33 2.33
N ASP A 149 20.14 -5.85 1.20
CA ASP A 149 19.29 -6.07 0.01
C ASP A 149 19.33 -7.53 -0.49
N SER A 150 20.13 -8.41 0.13
CA SER A 150 20.34 -9.79 -0.34
C SER A 150 20.67 -10.77 0.79
N GLY A 151 20.72 -12.07 0.45
CA GLY A 151 21.11 -13.15 1.35
C GLY A 151 20.04 -13.51 2.39
N ASP A 152 20.45 -14.19 3.46
CA ASP A 152 19.61 -14.42 4.64
C ASP A 152 19.56 -13.15 5.49
N LEU A 153 18.54 -12.33 5.23
CA LEU A 153 18.39 -11.04 5.87
C LEU A 153 18.30 -11.13 7.41
N ALA A 154 17.76 -12.23 7.96
CA ALA A 154 17.65 -12.40 9.41
C ALA A 154 19.01 -12.69 10.04
N ASP A 155 19.80 -13.54 9.42
CA ASP A 155 21.15 -13.89 9.89
C ASP A 155 22.10 -12.68 9.73
N HIS A 156 22.12 -12.07 8.55
CA HIS A 156 22.93 -10.89 8.29
C HIS A 156 22.55 -9.71 9.20
N ALA A 157 21.27 -9.46 9.45
CA ALA A 157 20.85 -8.40 10.35
C ALA A 157 21.40 -8.60 11.78
N ARG A 158 21.42 -9.85 12.30
CA ARG A 158 22.00 -10.15 13.62
C ARG A 158 23.50 -9.89 13.66
N LYS A 159 24.24 -10.35 12.64
CA LYS A 159 25.69 -10.14 12.53
C LYS A 159 26.03 -8.66 12.40
N VAL A 160 25.33 -7.97 11.50
CA VAL A 160 25.51 -6.52 11.27
C VAL A 160 25.18 -5.72 12.52
N ARG A 161 24.07 -6.04 13.22
CA ARG A 161 23.70 -5.37 14.49
C ARG A 161 24.83 -5.50 15.54
N HIS A 162 25.38 -6.70 15.69
CA HIS A 162 26.49 -6.93 16.60
C HIS A 162 27.73 -6.08 16.24
N ILE A 163 28.11 -6.05 14.96
CA ILE A 163 29.24 -5.23 14.48
C ILE A 163 29.01 -3.73 14.74
N LEU A 164 27.79 -3.23 14.48
CA LEU A 164 27.44 -1.83 14.70
C LEU A 164 27.44 -1.48 16.20
N ASP A 165 26.92 -2.37 17.05
CA ASP A 165 26.85 -2.16 18.51
C ASP A 165 28.25 -2.15 19.13
N ASP A 166 29.10 -3.08 18.76
CA ASP A 166 30.49 -3.16 19.21
C ASP A 166 31.30 -1.95 18.72
N GLY A 167 30.95 -1.44 17.53
CA GLY A 167 31.53 -0.23 16.96
C GLY A 167 30.96 1.08 17.50
N GLY A 168 30.06 1.04 18.50
CA GLY A 168 29.47 2.24 19.10
C GLY A 168 28.34 2.88 18.29
N LEU A 169 27.80 2.22 17.25
CA LEU A 169 26.73 2.70 16.39
C LEU A 169 25.38 2.06 16.76
N ARG A 170 25.04 2.06 18.05
CA ARG A 170 23.82 1.41 18.59
C ARG A 170 22.53 2.03 18.04
N ASP A 171 22.55 3.33 17.71
CA ASP A 171 21.40 4.07 17.19
C ASP A 171 21.25 3.95 15.66
N ALA A 172 22.23 3.37 14.96
CA ALA A 172 22.15 3.18 13.52
C ALA A 172 21.10 2.12 13.18
N GLN A 173 20.14 2.47 12.31
CA GLN A 173 19.04 1.61 11.92
C GLN A 173 19.47 0.59 10.86
N ILE A 174 18.78 -0.57 10.85
CA ILE A 174 18.93 -1.59 9.81
C ILE A 174 17.67 -1.57 8.93
N LEU A 175 17.81 -1.17 7.67
CA LEU A 175 16.79 -1.24 6.64
C LEU A 175 16.98 -2.52 5.82
N ALA A 176 15.97 -3.38 5.76
CA ALA A 176 15.98 -4.55 4.88
C ALA A 176 15.17 -4.30 3.61
N SER A 177 15.69 -4.81 2.50
CA SER A 177 15.08 -4.80 1.18
C SER A 177 15.47 -6.08 0.41
N GLY A 178 15.10 -6.20 -0.87
CA GLY A 178 15.41 -7.38 -1.67
C GLY A 178 14.29 -8.42 -1.70
N ASN A 179 13.46 -8.37 -2.75
CA ASN A 179 12.37 -9.32 -3.01
C ASN A 179 11.42 -9.56 -1.82
N LEU A 180 11.16 -8.53 -1.02
CA LEU A 180 10.24 -8.61 0.10
C LEU A 180 8.79 -8.55 -0.36
N ASP A 181 7.97 -9.37 0.29
CA ASP A 181 6.52 -9.39 0.25
C ASP A 181 5.98 -9.51 1.69
N GLU A 182 4.67 -9.49 1.89
CA GLU A 182 4.07 -9.60 3.22
C GLU A 182 4.43 -10.89 3.95
N TYR A 183 4.64 -12.00 3.25
CA TYR A 183 5.00 -13.29 3.86
C TYR A 183 6.44 -13.28 4.39
N ARG A 184 7.36 -12.75 3.60
CA ARG A 184 8.76 -12.55 4.01
C ARG A 184 8.87 -11.53 5.14
N LEU A 185 8.11 -10.44 5.09
CA LEU A 185 8.02 -9.46 6.18
C LEU A 185 7.58 -10.15 7.48
N ASN A 186 6.49 -10.92 7.43
CA ASN A 186 6.00 -11.66 8.58
C ASN A 186 7.08 -12.61 9.14
N THR A 187 7.75 -13.37 8.29
CA THR A 187 8.82 -14.29 8.69
C THR A 187 9.97 -13.55 9.40
N LEU A 188 10.42 -12.42 8.86
CA LEU A 188 11.49 -11.61 9.45
C LEU A 188 11.08 -11.03 10.81
N VAL A 189 9.86 -10.55 10.93
CA VAL A 189 9.32 -10.02 12.19
C VAL A 189 9.18 -11.13 13.24
N GLN A 190 8.61 -12.28 12.86
CA GLN A 190 8.45 -13.44 13.78
C GLN A 190 9.80 -14.00 14.25
N SER A 191 10.82 -13.97 13.39
CA SER A 191 12.19 -14.38 13.76
C SER A 191 12.88 -13.40 14.72
N ARG A 192 12.24 -12.28 15.04
CA ARG A 192 12.81 -11.19 15.85
C ARG A 192 14.15 -10.69 15.31
N ALA A 193 14.30 -10.68 13.97
CA ALA A 193 15.48 -10.10 13.35
C ALA A 193 15.59 -8.61 13.73
N PRO A 194 16.78 -8.10 14.06
CA PRO A 194 17.00 -6.71 14.45
C PRO A 194 16.96 -5.79 13.22
N ILE A 195 15.82 -5.77 12.54
CA ILE A 195 15.53 -4.93 11.37
C ILE A 195 14.56 -3.86 11.84
N ASP A 196 14.87 -2.60 11.57
CA ASP A 196 14.08 -1.44 12.02
C ASP A 196 13.04 -1.01 11.01
N SER A 197 13.30 -1.21 9.71
CA SER A 197 12.40 -0.83 8.63
C SER A 197 12.57 -1.73 7.40
N PHE A 198 11.58 -1.70 6.52
CA PHE A 198 11.54 -2.52 5.31
C PHE A 198 11.31 -1.67 4.07
N ALA A 199 11.91 -2.06 2.93
CA ALA A 199 11.57 -1.50 1.64
C ALA A 199 11.02 -2.60 0.72
N VAL A 200 9.80 -2.43 0.24
CA VAL A 200 9.08 -3.38 -0.60
C VAL A 200 8.94 -2.79 -2.01
N GLY A 201 9.23 -3.59 -3.02
CA GLY A 201 9.19 -3.14 -4.41
C GLY A 201 8.24 -3.95 -5.27
N THR A 202 8.77 -4.94 -5.99
CA THR A 202 8.08 -5.68 -7.06
C THR A 202 6.75 -6.28 -6.60
N ALA A 203 6.74 -7.05 -5.52
CA ALA A 203 5.55 -7.76 -5.05
C ALA A 203 4.37 -6.81 -4.78
N MET A 204 4.64 -5.65 -4.17
CA MET A 204 3.62 -4.65 -3.87
C MET A 204 3.15 -3.93 -5.15
N THR A 205 4.08 -3.38 -5.95
CA THR A 205 3.74 -2.51 -7.08
C THR A 205 3.09 -3.24 -8.26
N THR A 206 3.28 -4.56 -8.35
CA THR A 206 2.65 -5.41 -9.38
C THR A 206 1.45 -6.18 -8.83
N SER A 207 1.28 -6.27 -7.50
CA SER A 207 0.31 -7.14 -6.84
C SER A 207 0.30 -8.54 -7.48
N SER A 208 1.48 -9.17 -7.53
CA SER A 208 1.77 -10.34 -8.38
C SER A 208 0.88 -11.56 -8.10
N ASP A 209 0.34 -11.70 -6.90
CA ASP A 209 -0.58 -12.76 -6.47
C ASP A 209 -2.06 -12.45 -6.76
N ALA A 210 -2.43 -11.16 -6.92
CA ALA A 210 -3.78 -10.73 -7.25
C ALA A 210 -3.71 -9.50 -8.18
N PRO A 211 -3.36 -9.69 -9.49
CA PRO A 211 -3.02 -8.59 -10.40
C PRO A 211 -4.22 -7.75 -10.86
N SER A 212 -5.45 -8.19 -10.60
CA SER A 212 -6.66 -7.46 -10.96
C SER A 212 -7.84 -7.81 -10.04
N LEU A 213 -8.78 -6.88 -9.91
CA LEU A 213 -10.07 -7.13 -9.27
C LEU A 213 -11.07 -7.61 -10.33
N ASP A 214 -11.87 -8.61 -10.00
CA ASP A 214 -13.03 -8.99 -10.82
C ASP A 214 -14.19 -8.03 -10.57
N CYS A 215 -14.09 -6.83 -11.11
CA CYS A 215 -15.09 -5.79 -11.00
C CYS A 215 -15.65 -5.40 -12.37
N ALA A 216 -16.89 -4.90 -12.41
CA ALA A 216 -17.57 -4.55 -13.64
C ALA A 216 -18.36 -3.26 -13.52
N TYR A 217 -18.41 -2.50 -14.62
CA TYR A 217 -19.24 -1.31 -14.78
C TYR A 217 -20.44 -1.68 -15.66
N LYS A 218 -21.66 -1.63 -15.11
CA LYS A 218 -22.87 -2.05 -15.81
C LYS A 218 -24.00 -1.06 -15.58
N LEU A 219 -24.84 -0.86 -16.60
CA LEU A 219 -26.04 -0.05 -16.50
C LEU A 219 -27.03 -0.69 -15.51
N GLN A 220 -27.47 0.08 -14.53
CA GLN A 220 -28.33 -0.38 -13.43
C GLN A 220 -29.70 0.31 -13.47
N GLU A 221 -29.78 1.51 -14.04
CA GLU A 221 -30.99 2.31 -14.18
C GLU A 221 -30.84 3.26 -15.38
N TYR A 222 -31.88 3.40 -16.17
CA TYR A 222 -31.95 4.35 -17.27
C TYR A 222 -33.32 5.04 -17.30
N ALA A 223 -33.29 6.37 -17.32
CA ALA A 223 -34.52 7.22 -17.33
C ALA A 223 -35.51 6.81 -16.22
N GLY A 224 -35.03 6.58 -15.00
CA GLY A 224 -35.85 6.17 -13.85
C GLY A 224 -36.33 4.72 -13.88
N ARG A 225 -35.98 3.96 -14.89
CA ARG A 225 -36.33 2.53 -14.99
C ARG A 225 -35.15 1.67 -14.57
N PRO A 226 -35.29 0.84 -13.52
CA PRO A 226 -34.27 -0.13 -13.15
C PRO A 226 -34.05 -1.14 -14.27
N CYS A 227 -32.78 -1.50 -14.48
CA CYS A 227 -32.37 -2.51 -15.46
C CYS A 227 -31.19 -3.34 -14.95
N ARG A 228 -31.03 -4.54 -15.48
CA ARG A 228 -29.96 -5.43 -15.10
C ARG A 228 -29.54 -6.38 -16.23
N LYS A 229 -28.26 -6.77 -16.19
CA LYS A 229 -27.76 -7.87 -17.00
C LYS A 229 -28.13 -9.20 -16.34
N ARG A 230 -28.57 -10.18 -17.14
CA ARG A 230 -29.04 -11.50 -16.66
C ARG A 230 -28.28 -12.69 -17.21
N SER A 231 -27.18 -12.45 -17.95
CA SER A 231 -26.42 -13.57 -18.50
C SER A 231 -25.85 -14.45 -17.38
N GLU A 232 -25.74 -15.73 -17.65
CA GLU A 232 -25.25 -16.75 -16.74
C GLU A 232 -23.91 -16.35 -16.09
N GLY A 233 -23.79 -16.51 -14.77
CA GLY A 233 -22.60 -16.16 -14.00
C GLY A 233 -22.27 -14.67 -13.92
N LYS A 234 -23.04 -13.77 -14.59
CA LYS A 234 -22.76 -12.34 -14.67
C LYS A 234 -24.00 -11.46 -14.45
N ALA A 235 -24.99 -11.97 -13.72
CA ALA A 235 -26.18 -11.20 -13.36
C ALA A 235 -25.83 -10.05 -12.42
N THR A 236 -26.47 -8.88 -12.64
CA THR A 236 -26.24 -7.68 -11.82
C THR A 236 -27.50 -7.28 -11.06
N TRP A 237 -27.34 -6.50 -10.00
CA TRP A 237 -28.47 -5.98 -9.23
C TRP A 237 -28.98 -4.68 -9.85
N PRO A 238 -30.32 -4.50 -10.05
CA PRO A 238 -30.89 -3.34 -10.72
C PRO A 238 -30.99 -2.12 -9.80
N GLY A 239 -31.16 -0.95 -10.41
CA GLY A 239 -31.51 0.29 -9.74
C GLY A 239 -30.36 0.94 -8.96
N ARG A 240 -30.65 2.12 -8.42
CA ARG A 240 -29.73 2.87 -7.56
C ARG A 240 -29.65 2.23 -6.19
N ARG A 241 -28.45 2.10 -5.65
CA ARG A 241 -28.18 1.29 -4.44
C ARG A 241 -27.48 2.11 -3.36
N GLN A 242 -27.60 1.59 -2.14
CA GLN A 242 -26.79 1.96 -0.98
C GLN A 242 -26.20 0.68 -0.36
N VAL A 243 -25.11 0.83 0.35
CA VAL A 243 -24.49 -0.23 1.16
C VAL A 243 -24.43 0.26 2.60
N TYR A 244 -24.94 -0.55 3.52
CA TYR A 244 -24.86 -0.28 4.96
C TYR A 244 -23.90 -1.25 5.62
N ARG A 245 -22.95 -0.73 6.37
CA ARG A 245 -21.97 -1.50 7.11
C ARG A 245 -22.32 -1.56 8.58
N THR A 246 -22.31 -2.76 9.13
CA THR A 246 -22.52 -3.02 10.55
C THR A 246 -21.21 -3.37 11.25
N TYR A 247 -21.21 -3.18 12.55
CA TYR A 247 -20.09 -3.51 13.42
C TYR A 247 -20.60 -4.33 14.59
N THR A 248 -19.77 -5.23 15.09
CA THR A 248 -20.04 -5.96 16.35
C THR A 248 -20.05 -5.01 17.54
N ASP A 249 -20.51 -5.45 18.70
CA ASP A 249 -20.45 -4.69 19.96
C ASP A 249 -19.01 -4.28 20.34
N GLY A 250 -18.02 -5.07 19.92
CA GLY A 250 -16.59 -4.78 20.06
C GLY A 250 -16.05 -3.77 19.05
N GLY A 251 -16.87 -3.26 18.12
CA GLY A 251 -16.47 -2.26 17.12
C GLY A 251 -15.75 -2.84 15.89
N TYR A 252 -15.66 -4.15 15.75
CA TYR A 252 -15.10 -4.82 14.58
C TYR A 252 -16.12 -4.92 13.44
N LEU A 253 -15.63 -5.00 12.20
CA LEU A 253 -16.49 -5.24 11.02
C LEU A 253 -17.27 -6.54 11.21
N ASP A 254 -18.58 -6.47 10.94
CA ASP A 254 -19.50 -7.61 11.02
C ASP A 254 -19.96 -8.02 9.62
N HIS A 255 -20.84 -7.25 9.00
CA HIS A 255 -21.31 -7.52 7.64
C HIS A 255 -21.75 -6.24 6.92
N ASP A 256 -21.85 -6.30 5.59
CA ASP A 256 -22.44 -5.26 4.76
C ASP A 256 -23.80 -5.71 4.20
N VAL A 257 -24.75 -4.78 4.11
CA VAL A 257 -26.04 -5.00 3.44
C VAL A 257 -26.13 -4.10 2.20
N VAL A 258 -26.23 -4.70 1.03
CA VAL A 258 -26.50 -4.00 -0.23
C VAL A 258 -28.00 -3.90 -0.43
N THR A 259 -28.52 -2.69 -0.61
CA THR A 259 -29.96 -2.43 -0.72
C THR A 259 -30.26 -1.35 -1.75
N THR A 260 -31.56 -1.11 -2.02
CA THR A 260 -31.98 0.02 -2.86
C THR A 260 -31.72 1.35 -2.17
N LEU A 261 -31.57 2.43 -2.94
CA LEU A 261 -31.20 3.75 -2.40
C LEU A 261 -32.16 4.25 -1.30
N ASN A 262 -33.45 3.94 -1.39
CA ASN A 262 -34.48 4.42 -0.49
C ASN A 262 -34.80 3.46 0.67
N ASP A 263 -34.27 2.23 0.63
CA ASP A 263 -34.45 1.26 1.70
C ASP A 263 -33.35 1.43 2.75
N ARG A 264 -33.75 1.90 3.95
CA ARG A 264 -32.84 2.13 5.06
C ARG A 264 -32.61 0.83 5.83
N GLN A 265 -31.35 0.51 6.02
CA GLN A 265 -30.91 -0.64 6.81
C GLN A 265 -30.17 -0.18 8.08
N ALA A 266 -30.00 -1.09 9.03
CA ALA A 266 -29.14 -0.85 10.18
C ALA A 266 -27.68 -0.65 9.74
N GLY A 267 -26.92 0.15 10.50
CA GLY A 267 -25.51 0.40 10.24
C GLY A 267 -25.23 1.73 9.55
N ASN A 268 -23.99 1.90 9.11
CA ASN A 268 -23.49 3.14 8.51
C ASN A 268 -23.58 3.08 6.98
N PRO A 269 -24.21 4.07 6.30
CA PRO A 269 -24.20 4.12 4.85
C PRO A 269 -22.79 4.39 4.33
N LEU A 270 -22.34 3.60 3.35
CA LEU A 270 -20.99 3.73 2.78
C LEU A 270 -20.93 4.64 1.55
N LEU A 271 -22.02 4.72 0.77
CA LEU A 271 -22.04 5.50 -0.46
C LEU A 271 -22.47 6.93 -0.18
N HIS A 272 -21.60 7.88 -0.48
CA HIS A 272 -21.87 9.31 -0.38
C HIS A 272 -21.66 9.99 -1.72
N SER A 273 -22.43 11.04 -1.99
CA SER A 273 -22.25 11.82 -3.21
C SER A 273 -20.94 12.62 -3.12
N ALA A 274 -20.02 12.38 -4.04
CA ALA A 274 -18.77 13.14 -4.16
C ALA A 274 -18.88 14.33 -5.12
N MET A 275 -19.83 14.26 -6.07
CA MET A 275 -20.00 15.27 -7.12
C MET A 275 -21.49 15.43 -7.45
N LYS A 276 -21.91 16.64 -7.77
CA LYS A 276 -23.25 16.95 -8.24
C LYS A 276 -23.15 17.93 -9.40
N GLU A 277 -23.88 17.66 -10.48
CA GLU A 277 -23.93 18.53 -11.69
C GLU A 277 -22.53 18.88 -12.25
N GLY A 278 -21.61 17.89 -12.22
CA GLY A 278 -20.24 18.06 -12.70
C GLY A 278 -19.29 18.81 -11.74
N ARG A 279 -19.75 19.19 -10.55
CA ARG A 279 -18.96 19.94 -9.56
C ARG A 279 -18.70 19.08 -8.32
N PRO A 280 -17.44 19.01 -7.81
CA PRO A 280 -17.15 18.39 -6.52
C PRO A 280 -17.99 19.06 -5.41
N LEU A 281 -18.53 18.23 -4.49
CA LEU A 281 -19.30 18.72 -3.33
C LEU A 281 -18.41 19.20 -2.18
N ALA A 282 -17.18 18.75 -2.15
CA ALA A 282 -16.16 19.17 -1.18
C ALA A 282 -14.78 19.15 -1.85
N PRO A 283 -13.81 19.89 -1.32
CA PRO A 283 -12.41 19.73 -1.71
C PRO A 283 -11.94 18.30 -1.52
N ALA A 284 -10.99 17.86 -2.34
CA ALA A 284 -10.36 16.56 -2.15
C ALA A 284 -9.71 16.50 -0.75
N PRO A 285 -9.97 15.46 0.04
CA PRO A 285 -9.38 15.35 1.37
C PRO A 285 -7.85 15.24 1.27
N ALA A 286 -7.14 15.84 2.23
CA ALA A 286 -5.69 15.72 2.32
C ALA A 286 -5.29 14.23 2.47
N LEU A 287 -4.18 13.86 1.86
CA LEU A 287 -3.74 12.46 1.79
C LEU A 287 -3.53 11.86 3.20
N ASP A 288 -2.99 12.63 4.13
CA ASP A 288 -2.83 12.22 5.54
C ASP A 288 -4.18 11.97 6.24
N GLY A 289 -5.21 12.73 5.87
CA GLY A 289 -6.56 12.48 6.38
C GLY A 289 -7.11 11.14 5.90
N ILE A 290 -6.93 10.83 4.62
CA ILE A 290 -7.31 9.54 4.04
C ILE A 290 -6.53 8.40 4.73
N ARG A 291 -5.20 8.55 4.88
CA ARG A 291 -4.33 7.60 5.56
C ARG A 291 -4.81 7.29 6.99
N LYS A 292 -5.15 8.32 7.77
CA LYS A 292 -5.70 8.15 9.13
C LYS A 292 -7.02 7.37 9.12
N GLN A 293 -7.91 7.65 8.18
CA GLN A 293 -9.17 6.91 8.03
C GLN A 293 -8.93 5.44 7.66
N VAL A 294 -8.00 5.15 6.77
CA VAL A 294 -7.62 3.77 6.41
C VAL A 294 -7.07 3.03 7.64
N ALA A 295 -6.19 3.65 8.42
CA ALA A 295 -5.66 3.05 9.65
C ALA A 295 -6.79 2.69 10.64
N ILE A 296 -7.78 3.57 10.81
CA ILE A 296 -8.97 3.31 11.64
C ILE A 296 -9.79 2.14 11.07
N GLN A 297 -9.97 2.06 9.74
CA GLN A 297 -10.71 0.95 9.14
C GLN A 297 -9.96 -0.38 9.28
N LEU A 298 -8.65 -0.38 9.07
CA LEU A 298 -7.81 -1.58 9.26
C LEU A 298 -7.81 -2.06 10.73
N SER A 299 -7.88 -1.15 11.71
CA SER A 299 -7.96 -1.54 13.11
C SER A 299 -9.30 -2.21 13.48
N LYS A 300 -10.32 -2.03 12.67
CA LYS A 300 -11.64 -2.65 12.84
C LYS A 300 -11.81 -4.00 12.13
N LEU A 301 -10.80 -4.44 11.38
CA LEU A 301 -10.83 -5.78 10.79
C LEU A 301 -10.81 -6.84 11.89
N PRO A 302 -11.66 -7.89 11.81
CA PRO A 302 -11.54 -9.06 12.66
C PRO A 302 -10.15 -9.71 12.54
N ASP A 303 -9.68 -10.37 13.59
CA ASP A 303 -8.35 -10.98 13.60
C ASP A 303 -8.15 -11.99 12.45
N SER A 304 -9.19 -12.73 12.09
CA SER A 304 -9.15 -13.65 10.94
C SER A 304 -8.87 -12.96 9.60
N MET A 305 -9.27 -11.70 9.45
CA MET A 305 -9.04 -10.91 8.22
C MET A 305 -7.71 -10.14 8.24
N ARG A 306 -7.01 -10.13 9.38
CA ARG A 306 -5.69 -9.50 9.54
C ARG A 306 -4.54 -10.48 9.29
N GLN A 307 -4.84 -11.76 9.22
CA GLN A 307 -3.89 -12.83 8.94
C GLN A 307 -3.52 -12.87 7.45
N LEU A 308 -2.39 -13.48 7.13
CA LEU A 308 -1.92 -13.62 5.75
C LEU A 308 -2.52 -14.84 5.05
N GLU A 309 -2.98 -15.81 5.84
CA GLU A 309 -3.64 -17.02 5.36
C GLU A 309 -5.03 -16.71 4.80
N GLU A 310 -5.57 -17.63 4.03
CA GLU A 310 -6.95 -17.55 3.55
C GLU A 310 -7.93 -17.49 4.73
N CYS A 311 -8.83 -16.52 4.68
CA CYS A 311 -9.89 -16.39 5.66
C CYS A 311 -11.26 -16.59 5.01
N THR A 312 -12.28 -16.79 5.82
CA THR A 312 -13.67 -16.78 5.36
C THR A 312 -13.99 -15.45 4.68
N ALA A 313 -14.62 -15.49 3.52
CA ALA A 313 -15.04 -14.30 2.80
C ALA A 313 -15.90 -13.40 3.70
N TYR A 314 -15.71 -12.09 3.57
CA TYR A 314 -16.50 -11.09 4.29
C TYR A 314 -17.98 -11.21 3.92
N ASP A 315 -18.86 -11.19 4.91
CA ASP A 315 -20.30 -11.36 4.72
C ASP A 315 -20.92 -10.11 4.07
N VAL A 316 -21.45 -10.30 2.86
CA VAL A 316 -22.18 -9.27 2.11
C VAL A 316 -23.57 -9.77 1.78
N ARG A 317 -24.58 -9.20 2.42
CA ARG A 317 -25.98 -9.58 2.31
C ARG A 317 -26.70 -8.69 1.31
N ILE A 318 -27.68 -9.28 0.62
CA ILE A 318 -28.58 -8.56 -0.28
C ILE A 318 -29.94 -8.43 0.43
N SER A 319 -30.46 -7.19 0.51
CA SER A 319 -31.75 -6.94 1.15
C SER A 319 -32.93 -7.57 0.39
N GLN A 320 -34.03 -7.79 1.08
CA GLN A 320 -35.26 -8.27 0.43
C GLN A 320 -35.76 -7.25 -0.60
N ALA A 321 -35.75 -5.97 -0.30
CA ALA A 321 -36.17 -4.91 -1.22
C ALA A 321 -35.39 -4.93 -2.56
N LEU A 322 -34.09 -5.25 -2.51
CA LEU A 322 -33.27 -5.34 -3.74
C LEU A 322 -33.57 -6.64 -4.51
N ARG A 323 -33.87 -7.74 -3.82
CA ARG A 323 -34.33 -9.00 -4.45
C ARG A 323 -35.68 -8.80 -5.14
N ASP A 324 -36.65 -8.20 -4.46
CA ASP A 324 -37.98 -7.92 -5.01
C ASP A 324 -37.92 -7.02 -6.24
N LEU A 325 -37.02 -6.01 -6.21
CA LEU A 325 -36.78 -5.15 -7.36
C LEU A 325 -36.22 -5.95 -8.55
N ALA A 326 -35.25 -6.85 -8.29
CA ALA A 326 -34.67 -7.70 -9.33
C ALA A 326 -35.75 -8.62 -9.96
N ASP A 327 -36.58 -9.25 -9.14
CA ASP A 327 -37.69 -10.11 -9.60
C ASP A 327 -38.74 -9.30 -10.40
N SER A 328 -39.00 -8.06 -9.99
CA SER A 328 -39.90 -7.17 -10.74
C SER A 328 -39.34 -6.83 -12.12
N VAL A 329 -38.06 -6.50 -12.22
CA VAL A 329 -37.39 -6.22 -13.50
C VAL A 329 -37.42 -7.46 -14.40
N ASP A 330 -37.19 -8.65 -13.84
CA ASP A 330 -37.15 -9.88 -14.61
C ASP A 330 -38.53 -10.29 -15.19
N ARG A 331 -39.64 -9.89 -14.56
CA ARG A 331 -40.99 -10.12 -15.06
C ARG A 331 -41.40 -9.20 -16.20
N HIS A 332 -40.75 -8.05 -16.34
CA HIS A 332 -41.12 -7.02 -17.32
C HIS A 332 -40.15 -6.96 -18.52
N THR A 333 -39.21 -7.87 -18.59
CA THR A 333 -38.24 -8.00 -19.68
C THR A 333 -38.25 -9.41 -20.26
#